data_61cac33b466f3df680b24590350d309e
#
_entry.id   61cac33b466f3df680b24590350d309e
#
_cell.length_a   1.000
_cell.length_b   1.000
_cell.length_c   1.000
_cell.angle_alpha   90.00
_cell.angle_beta   90.00
_cell.angle_gamma   90.00
#
_symmetry.space_group_name_H-M   'P 1'
#
loop_
_entity.id
_entity.type
_entity.pdbx_description
1 polymer ?
#
loop_
_entity_poly.entity_id
_entity_poly.type
_entity_poly.pdbx_seq_one_letter_code
_entity_poly.pdbx_strand_id
1 'polypeptide(L)'
;MLRLHAIAVLTIARSALIKRLAAILLLMLLSLPWTTSASEDFPFNKHNEVLGKNKRYTVKENESLYEIARKYKTGFNEITAANPGIDPFVPGNGTPLILPNSRLLPDTSLTPGIVINLSEMRLYYFFRKKGGNLVRSYPIGIGDQGAHTPLGTFRVIEKIPHPAWNVPKSIRKERPELPAVVPPGPDNPMGDYALRLSRKTVLIHGTDMPWGIGNRVSHGCIRLYPEDIMELFRLVPVNSRVIIVQQPVKTGVSNGRVYVEVNKDSALRKFDYLDNARTLLQKKGLFDKVNVNKLKRAVREKRGYPVNITLTK
;
A
#
# COMPACT_ATOMS: atom_id res chain seq x y z
N MET A 1 57.71 13.19 -44.80
CA MET A 1 57.50 12.98 -43.34
C MET A 1 56.35 13.80 -42.74
N LEU A 2 56.00 14.98 -43.24
CA LEU A 2 54.90 15.82 -42.63
C LEU A 2 53.49 15.27 -42.78
N ARG A 3 53.13 14.48 -43.80
CA ARG A 3 51.74 13.95 -43.97
C ARG A 3 51.32 12.84 -43.00
N LEU A 4 52.26 12.04 -42.50
CA LEU A 4 52.03 10.95 -41.56
C LEU A 4 51.71 11.48 -40.13
N HIS A 5 52.32 12.57 -39.72
CA HIS A 5 52.08 13.18 -38.40
C HIS A 5 50.68 13.82 -38.31
N ALA A 6 50.16 14.42 -39.39
CA ALA A 6 48.83 15.04 -39.40
C ALA A 6 47.69 13.99 -39.26
N ILE A 7 47.83 12.81 -39.88
CA ILE A 7 46.83 11.76 -39.81
C ILE A 7 46.77 11.16 -38.40
N ALA A 8 47.90 10.93 -37.73
CA ALA A 8 47.98 10.40 -36.37
C ALA A 8 47.32 11.35 -35.34
N VAL A 9 47.57 12.65 -35.45
CA VAL A 9 46.99 13.67 -34.56
C VAL A 9 45.47 13.77 -34.72
N LEU A 10 44.94 13.70 -35.96
CA LEU A 10 43.49 13.71 -36.20
C LEU A 10 42.79 12.45 -35.65
N THR A 11 43.43 11.28 -35.71
CA THR A 11 42.87 10.01 -35.19
C THR A 11 42.81 10.02 -33.67
N ILE A 12 43.81 10.54 -32.99
CA ILE A 12 43.88 10.68 -31.54
C ILE A 12 42.80 11.68 -31.04
N ALA A 13 42.70 12.82 -31.72
CA ALA A 13 41.69 13.84 -31.38
C ALA A 13 40.25 13.32 -31.56
N ARG A 14 39.96 12.54 -32.61
CA ARG A 14 38.66 11.90 -32.81
C ARG A 14 38.34 10.85 -31.72
N SER A 15 39.31 10.02 -31.33
CA SER A 15 39.10 9.03 -30.27
C SER A 15 38.85 9.66 -28.89
N ALA A 16 39.52 10.76 -28.58
CA ALA A 16 39.30 11.52 -27.35
C ALA A 16 37.94 12.20 -27.34
N LEU A 17 37.46 12.73 -28.46
CA LEU A 17 36.16 13.37 -28.60
C LEU A 17 35.05 12.32 -28.44
N ILE A 18 35.15 11.13 -29.06
CA ILE A 18 34.20 10.03 -28.92
C ILE A 18 34.10 9.54 -27.48
N LYS A 19 35.23 9.39 -26.77
CA LYS A 19 35.26 9.02 -25.34
C LYS A 19 34.61 10.07 -24.46
N ARG A 20 34.79 11.36 -24.73
CA ARG A 20 34.16 12.47 -24.00
C ARG A 20 32.64 12.50 -24.25
N LEU A 21 32.20 12.31 -25.50
CA LEU A 21 30.79 12.24 -25.84
C LEU A 21 30.12 11.03 -25.22
N ALA A 22 30.76 9.86 -25.21
CA ALA A 22 30.27 8.65 -24.55
C ALA A 22 30.18 8.84 -23.01
N ALA A 23 31.13 9.50 -22.39
CA ALA A 23 31.10 9.80 -20.95
C ALA A 23 29.98 10.81 -20.60
N ILE A 24 29.75 11.83 -21.43
CA ILE A 24 28.65 12.78 -21.25
C ILE A 24 27.30 12.10 -21.43
N LEU A 25 27.17 11.21 -22.42
CA LEU A 25 25.92 10.44 -22.64
C LEU A 25 25.64 9.47 -21.48
N LEU A 26 26.67 8.84 -20.92
CA LEU A 26 26.57 7.97 -19.74
C LEU A 26 26.16 8.78 -18.49
N LEU A 27 26.73 9.98 -18.31
CA LEU A 27 26.35 10.90 -17.22
C LEU A 27 24.90 11.41 -17.37
N MET A 28 24.42 11.66 -18.58
CA MET A 28 23.04 12.05 -18.84
C MET A 28 22.06 10.89 -18.60
N LEU A 29 22.43 9.64 -18.87
CA LEU A 29 21.62 8.46 -18.55
C LEU A 29 21.50 8.20 -17.04
N LEU A 30 22.53 8.57 -16.26
CA LEU A 30 22.51 8.47 -14.80
C LEU A 30 21.71 9.61 -14.11
N SER A 31 21.39 10.68 -14.83
CA SER A 31 20.63 11.84 -14.33
C SER A 31 19.15 11.79 -14.65
N LEU A 32 18.64 10.71 -15.25
CA LEU A 32 17.19 10.53 -15.37
C LEU A 32 16.61 10.44 -13.96
N PRO A 33 15.78 11.41 -13.54
CA PRO A 33 15.15 11.30 -12.22
C PRO A 33 14.34 10.02 -12.23
N TRP A 34 14.61 9.14 -11.29
CA TRP A 34 13.69 8.05 -10.97
C TRP A 34 12.39 8.75 -10.53
N THR A 35 11.42 8.82 -11.44
CA THR A 35 10.11 9.34 -11.13
C THR A 35 9.47 8.35 -10.14
N THR A 36 9.73 8.57 -8.85
CA THR A 36 8.92 7.97 -7.80
C THR A 36 7.52 8.52 -8.01
N SER A 37 6.64 7.71 -8.58
CA SER A 37 5.24 8.09 -8.73
C SER A 37 4.70 8.42 -7.34
N ALA A 38 4.45 9.70 -7.08
CA ALA A 38 3.81 10.13 -5.84
C ALA A 38 2.46 9.42 -5.72
N SER A 39 2.07 9.10 -4.48
CA SER A 39 0.76 8.50 -4.24
C SER A 39 -0.34 9.45 -4.68
N GLU A 40 -1.38 8.92 -5.33
CA GLU A 40 -2.47 9.71 -5.87
C GLU A 40 -3.36 10.27 -4.74
N ASP A 41 -3.72 11.56 -4.85
CA ASP A 41 -4.68 12.21 -3.97
C ASP A 41 -6.10 12.04 -4.55
N PHE A 42 -6.99 11.42 -3.81
CA PHE A 42 -8.37 11.20 -4.23
C PHE A 42 -9.31 12.19 -3.52
N PRO A 43 -10.11 12.98 -4.26
CA PRO A 43 -11.20 13.72 -3.67
C PRO A 43 -12.30 12.76 -3.22
N PHE A 44 -12.92 13.05 -2.07
CA PHE A 44 -14.03 12.26 -1.57
C PHE A 44 -15.15 13.13 -1.01
N ASN A 45 -16.38 12.63 -1.09
CA ASN A 45 -17.57 13.23 -0.49
C ASN A 45 -18.62 12.14 -0.21
N LYS A 46 -19.73 12.52 0.45
CA LYS A 46 -20.80 11.59 0.83
C LYS A 46 -21.52 10.91 -0.34
N HIS A 47 -21.38 11.42 -1.57
CA HIS A 47 -22.04 10.91 -2.78
C HIS A 47 -21.07 10.11 -3.67
N ASN A 48 -19.77 10.13 -3.34
CA ASN A 48 -18.75 9.40 -4.08
C ASN A 48 -17.71 8.82 -3.11
N GLU A 49 -18.02 7.62 -2.59
CA GLU A 49 -17.22 6.91 -1.63
C GLU A 49 -16.26 5.89 -2.28
N VAL A 50 -16.36 5.66 -3.60
CA VAL A 50 -15.44 4.80 -4.34
C VAL A 50 -14.25 5.60 -4.85
N LEU A 51 -13.08 5.27 -4.38
CA LEU A 51 -11.81 5.85 -4.83
C LEU A 51 -11.23 5.06 -5.98
N GLY A 52 -10.56 5.75 -6.89
CA GLY A 52 -9.78 5.14 -7.97
C GLY A 52 -10.58 4.27 -8.94
N LYS A 53 -9.87 3.54 -9.77
CA LYS A 53 -10.44 2.60 -10.76
C LYS A 53 -9.54 1.39 -10.91
N ASN A 54 -10.11 0.19 -11.00
CA ASN A 54 -9.35 -1.01 -11.35
C ASN A 54 -8.79 -0.89 -12.75
N LYS A 55 -7.58 -1.40 -12.94
CA LYS A 55 -6.90 -1.43 -14.24
C LYS A 55 -6.68 -2.88 -14.68
N ARG A 56 -6.59 -3.10 -15.98
CA ARG A 56 -6.14 -4.38 -16.53
C ARG A 56 -4.64 -4.30 -16.75
N TYR A 57 -3.95 -5.39 -16.48
CA TYR A 57 -2.52 -5.54 -16.70
C TYR A 57 -2.23 -6.90 -17.32
N THR A 58 -1.25 -6.98 -18.15
CA THR A 58 -0.76 -8.26 -18.69
C THR A 58 0.66 -8.46 -18.18
N VAL A 59 0.89 -9.60 -17.53
CA VAL A 59 2.21 -9.98 -16.96
C VAL A 59 3.29 -9.94 -18.05
N LYS A 60 4.41 -9.32 -17.72
CA LYS A 60 5.59 -9.18 -18.60
C LYS A 60 6.83 -9.75 -17.88
N GLU A 61 7.78 -10.22 -18.67
CA GLU A 61 9.15 -10.54 -18.18
C GLU A 61 9.19 -11.43 -16.92
N ASN A 62 8.22 -12.34 -16.79
CA ASN A 62 8.09 -13.24 -15.62
C ASN A 62 7.93 -12.50 -14.27
N GLU A 63 7.43 -11.25 -14.26
CA GLU A 63 7.13 -10.52 -13.01
C GLU A 63 6.24 -11.36 -12.08
N SER A 64 6.59 -11.44 -10.81
CA SER A 64 5.74 -11.99 -9.75
C SER A 64 4.63 -11.01 -9.35
N LEU A 65 3.57 -11.50 -8.66
CA LEU A 65 2.54 -10.61 -8.12
C LEU A 65 3.09 -9.67 -7.02
N TYR A 66 4.20 -10.00 -6.35
CA TYR A 66 4.87 -9.10 -5.40
C TYR A 66 5.47 -7.88 -6.11
N GLU A 67 6.19 -8.09 -7.20
CA GLU A 67 6.80 -7.01 -7.98
C GLU A 67 5.74 -6.12 -8.61
N ILE A 68 4.70 -6.73 -9.20
CA ILE A 68 3.56 -6.00 -9.77
C ILE A 68 2.82 -5.22 -8.67
N ALA A 69 2.59 -5.82 -7.49
CA ALA A 69 1.95 -5.14 -6.37
C ALA A 69 2.72 -3.88 -5.96
N ARG A 70 4.03 -3.99 -5.75
CA ARG A 70 4.89 -2.83 -5.41
C ARG A 70 4.87 -1.76 -6.49
N LYS A 71 5.04 -2.14 -7.76
CA LYS A 71 5.03 -1.24 -8.92
C LYS A 71 3.75 -0.41 -9.03
N TYR A 72 2.60 -1.01 -8.67
CA TYR A 72 1.29 -0.37 -8.76
C TYR A 72 0.71 0.06 -7.40
N LYS A 73 1.54 0.14 -6.34
CA LYS A 73 1.16 0.60 -5.00
C LYS A 73 -0.08 -0.11 -4.44
N THR A 74 -0.12 -1.41 -4.63
CA THR A 74 -1.13 -2.30 -4.05
C THR A 74 -0.48 -3.29 -3.08
N GLY A 75 -1.27 -3.91 -2.19
CA GLY A 75 -0.80 -4.95 -1.30
C GLY A 75 -0.79 -6.32 -1.98
N PHE A 76 0.07 -7.22 -1.51
CA PHE A 76 0.08 -8.60 -2.00
C PHE A 76 -1.27 -9.29 -1.79
N ASN A 77 -1.92 -9.08 -0.64
CA ASN A 77 -3.27 -9.57 -0.35
C ASN A 77 -4.31 -9.06 -1.35
N GLU A 78 -4.20 -7.80 -1.78
CA GLU A 78 -5.16 -7.18 -2.68
C GLU A 78 -5.05 -7.74 -4.09
N ILE A 79 -3.82 -7.82 -4.64
CA ILE A 79 -3.63 -8.34 -6.00
C ILE A 79 -3.95 -9.83 -6.11
N THR A 80 -3.64 -10.63 -5.08
CA THR A 80 -3.98 -12.06 -5.05
C THR A 80 -5.49 -12.30 -4.90
N ALA A 81 -6.18 -11.52 -4.06
CA ALA A 81 -7.63 -11.61 -3.93
C ALA A 81 -8.36 -11.22 -5.21
N ALA A 82 -7.86 -10.21 -5.93
CA ALA A 82 -8.43 -9.77 -7.21
C ALA A 82 -8.25 -10.82 -8.33
N ASN A 83 -7.20 -11.66 -8.26
CA ASN A 83 -6.80 -12.62 -9.29
C ASN A 83 -6.71 -14.05 -8.72
N PRO A 84 -7.80 -14.66 -8.24
CA PRO A 84 -7.77 -16.00 -7.67
C PRO A 84 -7.40 -17.04 -8.74
N GLY A 85 -6.63 -18.05 -8.31
CA GLY A 85 -6.18 -19.14 -9.17
C GLY A 85 -4.90 -18.82 -9.97
N ILE A 86 -4.38 -17.61 -9.89
CA ILE A 86 -3.09 -17.24 -10.47
C ILE A 86 -1.98 -17.55 -9.45
N ASP A 87 -0.92 -18.23 -9.89
CA ASP A 87 0.27 -18.44 -9.06
C ASP A 87 0.92 -17.07 -8.76
N PRO A 88 1.08 -16.68 -7.49
CA PRO A 88 1.59 -15.35 -7.15
C PRO A 88 3.10 -15.21 -7.40
N PHE A 89 3.84 -16.29 -7.50
CA PHE A 89 5.29 -16.27 -7.71
C PHE A 89 5.67 -16.43 -9.18
N VAL A 90 4.89 -17.22 -9.91
CA VAL A 90 5.10 -17.52 -11.34
C VAL A 90 3.78 -17.38 -12.10
N PRO A 91 3.23 -16.17 -12.24
CA PRO A 91 1.95 -15.98 -12.91
C PRO A 91 1.97 -16.29 -14.41
N GLY A 92 3.16 -16.33 -15.02
CA GLY A 92 3.38 -16.58 -16.43
C GLY A 92 3.20 -15.34 -17.32
N ASN A 93 4.07 -15.20 -18.33
CA ASN A 93 3.98 -14.12 -19.32
C ASN A 93 2.65 -14.15 -20.07
N GLY A 94 2.11 -12.99 -20.36
CA GLY A 94 0.84 -12.87 -21.07
C GLY A 94 -0.41 -13.07 -20.21
N THR A 95 -0.27 -13.47 -18.93
CA THR A 95 -1.42 -13.67 -18.04
C THR A 95 -2.13 -12.34 -17.76
N PRO A 96 -3.47 -12.25 -18.00
CA PRO A 96 -4.23 -11.06 -17.73
C PRO A 96 -4.54 -10.95 -16.24
N LEU A 97 -4.29 -9.78 -15.66
CA LEU A 97 -4.54 -9.47 -14.24
C LEU A 97 -5.48 -8.27 -14.09
N ILE A 98 -6.17 -8.25 -12.96
CA ILE A 98 -6.86 -7.07 -12.44
C ILE A 98 -5.94 -6.42 -11.39
N LEU A 99 -5.57 -5.15 -11.61
CA LEU A 99 -4.94 -4.32 -10.59
C LEU A 99 -6.04 -3.66 -9.75
N PRO A 100 -6.20 -4.01 -8.47
CA PRO A 100 -7.30 -3.55 -7.63
C PRO A 100 -7.06 -2.13 -7.09
N ASN A 101 -7.08 -1.14 -7.98
CA ASN A 101 -6.83 0.26 -7.64
C ASN A 101 -8.08 1.01 -7.20
N SER A 102 -9.27 0.39 -7.28
CA SER A 102 -10.47 0.99 -6.70
C SER A 102 -10.77 0.44 -5.30
N ARG A 103 -11.30 1.29 -4.42
CA ARG A 103 -11.65 0.92 -3.04
C ARG A 103 -12.75 1.78 -2.46
N LEU A 104 -13.52 1.22 -1.51
CA LEU A 104 -14.42 1.97 -0.67
C LEU A 104 -13.67 2.54 0.54
N LEU A 105 -14.11 3.71 1.01
CA LEU A 105 -13.60 4.27 2.26
C LEU A 105 -14.06 3.44 3.46
N PRO A 106 -13.23 3.33 4.53
CA PRO A 106 -13.66 2.75 5.79
C PRO A 106 -14.85 3.49 6.40
N ASP A 107 -15.75 2.76 7.06
CA ASP A 107 -16.90 3.35 7.77
C ASP A 107 -16.45 3.91 9.13
N THR A 108 -15.87 5.09 9.08
CA THR A 108 -15.36 5.83 10.25
C THR A 108 -15.65 7.33 10.09
N SER A 109 -15.34 8.11 11.13
CA SER A 109 -15.30 9.57 11.03
C SER A 109 -14.17 9.99 10.08
N LEU A 110 -14.52 10.43 8.87
CA LEU A 110 -13.60 10.86 7.81
C LEU A 110 -13.09 12.30 8.06
N THR A 111 -12.50 12.52 9.22
CA THR A 111 -11.85 13.80 9.58
C THR A 111 -10.34 13.70 9.35
N PRO A 112 -9.62 14.82 9.25
CA PRO A 112 -8.17 14.79 9.08
C PRO A 112 -7.45 13.88 10.07
N GLY A 113 -6.52 13.07 9.57
CA GLY A 113 -5.79 12.05 10.32
C GLY A 113 -5.64 10.75 9.55
N ILE A 114 -5.28 9.69 10.25
CA ILE A 114 -5.04 8.38 9.69
C ILE A 114 -6.17 7.42 10.09
N VAL A 115 -6.63 6.61 9.13
CA VAL A 115 -7.46 5.42 9.38
C VAL A 115 -6.73 4.21 8.82
N ILE A 116 -6.59 3.16 9.63
CA ILE A 116 -5.98 1.89 9.23
C ILE A 116 -7.04 0.81 9.31
N ASN A 117 -7.32 0.13 8.20
CA ASN A 117 -8.20 -1.03 8.20
C ASN A 117 -7.38 -2.32 8.06
N LEU A 118 -7.34 -3.10 9.12
CA LEU A 118 -6.54 -4.32 9.20
C LEU A 118 -7.04 -5.44 8.27
N SER A 119 -8.34 -5.49 8.01
CA SER A 119 -8.93 -6.55 7.16
C SER A 119 -8.52 -6.43 5.69
N GLU A 120 -8.28 -5.22 5.21
CA GLU A 120 -7.78 -4.96 3.85
C GLU A 120 -6.27 -4.68 3.79
N MET A 121 -5.62 -4.53 4.97
CA MET A 121 -4.21 -4.15 5.13
C MET A 121 -3.87 -2.86 4.41
N ARG A 122 -4.63 -1.79 4.73
CA ARG A 122 -4.48 -0.49 4.10
C ARG A 122 -4.59 0.65 5.09
N LEU A 123 -3.74 1.67 4.89
CA LEU A 123 -3.73 2.92 5.60
C LEU A 123 -4.30 4.02 4.70
N TYR A 124 -5.17 4.85 5.25
CA TYR A 124 -5.76 6.03 4.64
C TYR A 124 -5.34 7.27 5.41
N TYR A 125 -4.75 8.26 4.72
CA TYR A 125 -4.44 9.57 5.29
C TYR A 125 -5.42 10.61 4.73
N PHE A 126 -6.29 11.11 5.61
CA PHE A 126 -7.29 12.13 5.30
C PHE A 126 -6.75 13.52 5.63
N PHE A 127 -6.90 14.44 4.70
CA PHE A 127 -6.41 15.82 4.84
C PHE A 127 -7.24 16.80 4.02
N ARG A 128 -7.00 18.11 4.21
CA ARG A 128 -7.66 19.18 3.46
C ARG A 128 -6.65 19.98 2.68
N LYS A 129 -6.99 20.33 1.44
CA LYS A 129 -6.32 21.34 0.61
C LYS A 129 -7.33 22.37 0.12
N LYS A 130 -6.85 23.49 -0.50
CA LYS A 130 -7.72 24.38 -1.27
C LYS A 130 -8.44 23.52 -2.32
N GLY A 131 -9.78 23.46 -2.25
CA GLY A 131 -10.59 22.63 -3.16
C GLY A 131 -11.29 21.44 -2.50
N GLY A 132 -11.05 21.11 -1.22
CA GLY A 132 -11.86 20.11 -0.54
C GLY A 132 -11.12 19.07 0.30
N ASN A 133 -11.86 18.02 0.62
CA ASN A 133 -11.34 16.89 1.37
C ASN A 133 -10.65 15.91 0.42
N LEU A 134 -9.46 15.49 0.79
CA LEU A 134 -8.63 14.55 0.04
C LEU A 134 -8.24 13.37 0.92
N VAL A 135 -8.04 12.23 0.29
CA VAL A 135 -7.50 11.04 0.93
C VAL A 135 -6.41 10.45 0.06
N ARG A 136 -5.35 9.99 0.71
CA ARG A 136 -4.26 9.21 0.12
C ARG A 136 -4.22 7.87 0.81
N SER A 137 -3.89 6.79 0.09
CA SER A 137 -3.90 5.47 0.68
C SER A 137 -2.64 4.67 0.35
N TYR A 138 -2.24 3.84 1.31
CA TYR A 138 -1.01 3.05 1.25
C TYR A 138 -1.30 1.60 1.64
N PRO A 139 -0.78 0.61 0.90
CA PRO A 139 -0.80 -0.77 1.35
C PRO A 139 0.14 -0.94 2.54
N ILE A 140 -0.19 -1.82 3.47
CA ILE A 140 0.58 -2.02 4.69
C ILE A 140 0.80 -3.49 5.02
N GLY A 141 1.89 -3.78 5.76
CA GLY A 141 2.06 -5.01 6.52
C GLY A 141 1.61 -4.80 7.96
N ILE A 142 1.04 -5.82 8.58
CA ILE A 142 0.46 -5.73 9.94
C ILE A 142 0.93 -6.86 10.84
N GLY A 143 0.52 -6.81 12.12
CA GLY A 143 0.81 -7.84 13.13
C GLY A 143 0.33 -9.23 12.74
N ASP A 144 1.17 -10.23 13.03
CA ASP A 144 0.88 -11.64 12.77
C ASP A 144 -0.09 -12.24 13.80
N GLN A 145 -0.47 -13.51 13.59
CA GLN A 145 -1.28 -14.29 14.53
C GLN A 145 -0.46 -14.49 15.83
N GLY A 146 -1.00 -14.03 16.96
CA GLY A 146 -0.27 -14.02 18.24
C GLY A 146 0.38 -12.68 18.60
N ALA A 147 0.58 -11.79 17.64
CA ALA A 147 1.14 -10.44 17.85
C ALA A 147 0.29 -9.37 17.13
N HIS A 148 -1.01 -9.34 17.45
CA HIS A 148 -1.97 -8.52 16.73
C HIS A 148 -1.72 -7.01 16.84
N THR A 149 -1.90 -6.30 15.74
CA THR A 149 -2.01 -4.83 15.76
C THR A 149 -3.28 -4.44 16.53
N PRO A 150 -3.18 -3.59 17.57
CA PRO A 150 -4.33 -3.25 18.42
C PRO A 150 -5.35 -2.37 17.69
N LEU A 151 -6.63 -2.64 17.91
CA LEU A 151 -7.73 -1.78 17.47
C LEU A 151 -7.88 -0.58 18.42
N GLY A 152 -8.45 0.51 17.93
CA GLY A 152 -8.79 1.69 18.75
C GLY A 152 -8.36 3.01 18.14
N THR A 153 -8.41 4.05 18.96
CA THR A 153 -8.03 5.42 18.59
C THR A 153 -6.74 5.81 19.30
N PHE A 154 -5.78 6.26 18.52
CA PHE A 154 -4.44 6.66 18.95
C PHE A 154 -4.10 8.05 18.39
N ARG A 155 -2.93 8.55 18.77
CA ARG A 155 -2.30 9.75 18.18
C ARG A 155 -0.85 9.46 17.82
N VAL A 156 -0.35 10.13 16.80
CA VAL A 156 1.08 10.21 16.53
C VAL A 156 1.71 11.09 17.61
N ILE A 157 2.59 10.54 18.45
CA ILE A 157 3.24 11.29 19.53
C ILE A 157 4.69 11.68 19.21
N GLU A 158 5.29 11.00 18.22
CA GLU A 158 6.69 11.24 17.86
C GLU A 158 6.95 10.87 16.40
N LYS A 159 7.80 11.63 15.74
CA LYS A 159 8.33 11.37 14.39
C LYS A 159 9.82 11.10 14.50
N ILE A 160 10.26 9.91 14.09
CA ILE A 160 11.62 9.42 14.28
C ILE A 160 12.26 9.20 12.90
N PRO A 161 13.16 10.08 12.46
CA PRO A 161 14.01 9.82 11.29
C PRO A 161 15.12 8.86 11.71
N HIS A 162 15.51 7.98 10.80
CA HIS A 162 16.59 7.00 10.97
C HIS A 162 16.53 6.27 12.34
N PRO A 163 15.40 5.56 12.63
CA PRO A 163 15.20 4.93 13.92
C PRO A 163 16.20 3.79 14.13
N ALA A 164 16.79 3.71 15.32
CA ALA A 164 17.40 2.46 15.79
C ALA A 164 16.30 1.48 16.23
N TRP A 165 16.46 0.22 15.93
CA TRP A 165 15.54 -0.82 16.40
C TRP A 165 16.02 -1.42 17.72
N ASN A 166 15.36 -1.06 18.81
CA ASN A 166 15.52 -1.75 20.09
C ASN A 166 14.78 -3.08 20.01
N VAL A 167 15.53 -4.17 19.87
CA VAL A 167 14.97 -5.51 19.66
C VAL A 167 14.24 -5.97 20.94
N PRO A 168 12.91 -6.22 20.85
CA PRO A 168 12.14 -6.69 22.00
C PRO A 168 12.70 -7.97 22.61
N LYS A 169 12.60 -8.10 23.93
CA LYS A 169 13.08 -9.31 24.64
C LYS A 169 12.42 -10.60 24.13
N SER A 170 11.14 -10.55 23.74
CA SER A 170 10.42 -11.67 23.15
C SER A 170 11.07 -12.13 21.84
N ILE A 171 11.40 -11.18 20.94
CA ILE A 171 12.05 -11.48 19.67
C ILE A 171 13.46 -12.04 19.88
N ARG A 172 14.24 -11.47 20.81
CA ARG A 172 15.58 -11.99 21.14
C ARG A 172 15.54 -13.39 21.78
N LYS A 173 14.43 -13.75 22.42
CA LYS A 173 14.23 -15.12 22.92
C LYS A 173 14.00 -16.10 21.77
N GLU A 174 13.29 -15.68 20.72
CA GLU A 174 13.04 -16.49 19.51
C GLU A 174 14.24 -16.49 18.57
N ARG A 175 15.01 -15.39 18.55
CA ARG A 175 16.15 -15.14 17.67
C ARG A 175 17.34 -14.62 18.49
N PRO A 176 18.06 -15.49 19.21
CA PRO A 176 19.16 -15.11 20.11
C PRO A 176 20.35 -14.45 19.40
N GLU A 177 20.50 -14.67 18.10
CA GLU A 177 21.54 -14.07 17.25
C GLU A 177 21.37 -12.57 17.04
N LEU A 178 20.18 -12.02 17.29
CA LEU A 178 19.93 -10.59 17.10
C LEU A 178 20.57 -9.77 18.24
N PRO A 179 21.24 -8.64 17.91
CA PRO A 179 21.78 -7.73 18.92
C PRO A 179 20.65 -7.07 19.71
N ALA A 180 20.96 -6.50 20.87
CA ALA A 180 19.97 -5.75 21.66
C ALA A 180 19.42 -4.53 20.93
N VAL A 181 20.25 -3.91 20.07
CA VAL A 181 19.91 -2.75 19.25
C VAL A 181 20.50 -2.94 17.85
N VAL A 182 19.65 -2.80 16.81
CA VAL A 182 20.09 -2.67 15.42
C VAL A 182 20.18 -1.19 15.10
N PRO A 183 21.35 -0.66 14.72
CA PRO A 183 21.51 0.75 14.38
C PRO A 183 20.74 1.11 13.10
N PRO A 184 20.53 2.42 12.82
CA PRO A 184 20.01 2.86 11.51
C PRO A 184 20.86 2.33 10.36
N GLY A 185 20.21 1.93 9.28
CA GLY A 185 20.91 1.39 8.10
C GLY A 185 20.02 0.52 7.24
N PRO A 186 20.54 0.02 6.10
CA PRO A 186 19.77 -0.76 5.13
C PRO A 186 19.19 -2.07 5.68
N ASP A 187 19.87 -2.67 6.67
CA ASP A 187 19.46 -3.92 7.31
C ASP A 187 18.55 -3.72 8.54
N ASN A 188 18.13 -2.47 8.80
CA ASN A 188 17.26 -2.17 9.92
C ASN A 188 15.79 -2.39 9.54
N PRO A 189 15.07 -3.33 10.19
CA PRO A 189 13.68 -3.65 9.85
C PRO A 189 12.68 -2.51 10.11
N MET A 190 13.11 -1.43 10.77
CA MET A 190 12.30 -0.21 10.93
C MET A 190 12.32 0.69 9.69
N GLY A 191 13.28 0.51 8.76
CA GLY A 191 13.52 1.42 7.64
C GLY A 191 13.94 2.82 8.10
N ASP A 192 13.86 3.81 7.21
CA ASP A 192 14.40 5.16 7.43
C ASP A 192 13.49 6.09 8.25
N TYR A 193 12.22 5.78 8.41
CA TYR A 193 11.25 6.65 9.09
C TYR A 193 10.27 5.85 9.93
N ALA A 194 9.91 6.40 11.10
CA ALA A 194 8.88 5.85 11.96
C ALA A 194 8.00 6.95 12.60
N LEU A 195 6.71 6.64 12.76
CA LEU A 195 5.73 7.42 13.51
C LEU A 195 5.34 6.60 14.74
N ARG A 196 5.67 7.07 15.95
CA ARG A 196 5.28 6.42 17.20
C ARG A 196 3.86 6.81 17.58
N LEU A 197 3.04 5.83 17.91
CA LEU A 197 1.68 6.07 18.37
C LEU A 197 1.63 6.26 19.90
N SER A 198 0.51 6.82 20.39
CA SER A 198 0.26 6.99 21.83
C SER A 198 0.27 5.67 22.61
N ARG A 199 0.01 4.53 21.97
CA ARG A 199 0.42 3.20 22.44
C ARG A 199 1.89 3.00 22.05
N LYS A 200 2.81 3.28 22.97
CA LYS A 200 4.26 3.41 22.71
C LYS A 200 4.92 2.19 22.05
N THR A 201 4.32 1.01 22.15
CA THR A 201 4.79 -0.23 21.53
C THR A 201 4.37 -0.38 20.07
N VAL A 202 3.51 0.51 19.54
CA VAL A 202 3.00 0.46 18.17
C VAL A 202 3.57 1.61 17.37
N LEU A 203 4.22 1.26 16.26
CA LEU A 203 4.79 2.21 15.31
C LEU A 203 4.21 1.97 13.92
N ILE A 204 4.14 3.05 13.15
CA ILE A 204 3.98 3.03 11.69
C ILE A 204 5.35 3.33 11.12
N HIS A 205 5.98 2.40 10.40
CA HIS A 205 7.38 2.52 10.00
C HIS A 205 7.65 1.90 8.62
N GLY A 206 8.83 2.13 8.09
CA GLY A 206 9.31 1.52 6.86
C GLY A 206 9.61 0.03 7.02
N THR A 207 10.37 -0.51 6.09
CA THR A 207 10.82 -1.91 6.14
C THR A 207 12.04 -2.11 5.26
N ASP A 208 12.92 -3.02 5.66
CA ASP A 208 13.98 -3.62 4.85
C ASP A 208 13.44 -4.76 3.95
N MET A 209 12.22 -5.28 4.27
CA MET A 209 11.57 -6.40 3.58
C MET A 209 10.25 -5.97 2.92
N PRO A 210 10.29 -5.30 1.76
CA PRO A 210 9.08 -4.75 1.11
C PRO A 210 8.04 -5.81 0.70
N TRP A 211 8.44 -7.08 0.47
CA TRP A 211 7.51 -8.19 0.22
C TRP A 211 6.62 -8.57 1.41
N GLY A 212 6.87 -8.01 2.59
CA GLY A 212 5.97 -8.11 3.74
C GLY A 212 4.71 -7.24 3.64
N ILE A 213 4.61 -6.33 2.66
CA ILE A 213 3.45 -5.46 2.49
C ILE A 213 2.28 -6.24 1.87
N GLY A 214 1.12 -6.14 2.51
CA GLY A 214 -0.04 -6.99 2.22
C GLY A 214 0.00 -8.34 2.92
N ASN A 215 0.82 -8.48 3.98
CA ASN A 215 0.94 -9.70 4.77
C ASN A 215 0.90 -9.42 6.28
N ARG A 216 0.64 -10.46 7.06
CA ARG A 216 0.76 -10.47 8.52
C ARG A 216 2.16 -10.95 8.90
N VAL A 217 3.07 -10.01 9.18
CA VAL A 217 4.52 -10.30 9.30
C VAL A 217 5.21 -9.51 10.40
N SER A 218 4.49 -8.74 11.20
CA SER A 218 5.08 -7.93 12.25
C SER A 218 4.65 -8.40 13.65
N HIS A 219 5.31 -7.88 14.67
CA HIS A 219 4.93 -8.07 16.08
C HIS A 219 3.99 -6.96 16.57
N GLY A 220 3.01 -6.57 15.71
CA GLY A 220 1.97 -5.59 16.04
C GLY A 220 2.19 -4.19 15.47
N CYS A 221 3.35 -3.89 14.92
CA CYS A 221 3.62 -2.63 14.20
C CYS A 221 3.03 -2.64 12.79
N ILE A 222 2.92 -1.47 12.19
CA ILE A 222 2.41 -1.23 10.84
C ILE A 222 3.59 -0.91 9.93
N ARG A 223 3.80 -1.73 8.88
CA ARG A 223 4.90 -1.57 7.92
C ARG A 223 4.38 -0.95 6.63
N LEU A 224 5.14 -0.01 6.05
CA LEU A 224 4.92 0.57 4.72
C LEU A 224 6.11 0.31 3.82
N TYR A 225 5.91 0.42 2.50
CA TYR A 225 7.01 0.50 1.56
C TYR A 225 7.94 1.68 1.94
N PRO A 226 9.26 1.58 1.70
CA PRO A 226 10.22 2.65 2.04
C PRO A 226 9.83 4.01 1.45
N GLU A 227 9.38 4.05 0.21
CA GLU A 227 8.92 5.24 -0.47
C GLU A 227 7.62 5.81 0.12
N ASP A 228 6.71 4.96 0.58
CA ASP A 228 5.42 5.35 1.14
C ASP A 228 5.56 5.91 2.57
N ILE A 229 6.40 5.31 3.42
CA ILE A 229 6.64 5.86 4.76
C ILE A 229 7.38 7.19 4.69
N MET A 230 8.31 7.38 3.76
CA MET A 230 9.00 8.65 3.56
C MET A 230 8.00 9.76 3.20
N GLU A 231 7.05 9.48 2.31
CA GLU A 231 5.99 10.40 1.93
C GLU A 231 5.06 10.70 3.12
N LEU A 232 4.55 9.66 3.78
CA LEU A 232 3.64 9.78 4.93
C LEU A 232 4.29 10.53 6.09
N PHE A 233 5.56 10.26 6.37
CA PHE A 233 6.34 10.94 7.42
C PHE A 233 6.37 12.46 7.21
N ARG A 234 6.54 12.93 5.97
CA ARG A 234 6.56 14.38 5.65
C ARG A 234 5.19 15.01 5.86
N LEU A 235 4.12 14.30 5.53
CA LEU A 235 2.75 14.82 5.49
C LEU A 235 2.05 14.84 6.84
N VAL A 236 2.33 13.86 7.72
CA VAL A 236 1.60 13.67 8.97
C VAL A 236 2.21 14.48 10.09
N PRO A 237 1.47 15.45 10.68
CA PRO A 237 1.91 16.17 11.87
C PRO A 237 1.90 15.29 13.13
N VAL A 238 2.72 15.67 14.12
CA VAL A 238 2.56 15.19 15.50
C VAL A 238 1.16 15.56 16.00
N ASN A 239 0.59 14.77 16.89
CA ASN A 239 -0.80 14.82 17.39
C ASN A 239 -1.87 14.41 16.38
N SER A 240 -1.51 14.03 15.13
CA SER A 240 -2.48 13.47 14.19
C SER A 240 -3.22 12.27 14.80
N ARG A 241 -4.55 12.27 14.64
CA ARG A 241 -5.40 11.15 15.08
C ARG A 241 -5.13 9.93 14.20
N VAL A 242 -5.09 8.74 14.82
CA VAL A 242 -4.96 7.44 14.15
C VAL A 242 -6.06 6.52 14.65
N ILE A 243 -6.93 6.07 13.76
CA ILE A 243 -7.98 5.08 14.07
C ILE A 243 -7.58 3.77 13.41
N ILE A 244 -7.53 2.69 14.19
CA ILE A 244 -7.27 1.34 13.71
C ILE A 244 -8.55 0.52 13.86
N VAL A 245 -9.08 0.04 12.73
CA VAL A 245 -10.31 -0.73 12.65
C VAL A 245 -10.07 -2.08 11.98
N GLN A 246 -11.06 -2.98 12.11
CA GLN A 246 -11.10 -4.26 11.43
C GLN A 246 -12.45 -4.40 10.72
N GLN A 247 -12.52 -3.94 9.47
CA GLN A 247 -13.73 -3.89 8.65
C GLN A 247 -13.55 -4.75 7.39
N PRO A 248 -13.89 -6.04 7.44
CA PRO A 248 -13.75 -6.94 6.30
C PRO A 248 -14.79 -6.66 5.21
N VAL A 249 -15.91 -6.02 5.55
CA VAL A 249 -16.94 -5.58 4.62
C VAL A 249 -17.08 -4.06 4.71
N LYS A 250 -17.10 -3.42 3.55
CA LYS A 250 -17.41 -1.99 3.40
C LYS A 250 -18.54 -1.84 2.40
N THR A 251 -19.44 -0.89 2.64
CA THR A 251 -20.54 -0.54 1.75
C THR A 251 -20.56 0.96 1.49
N GLY A 252 -20.94 1.37 0.28
CA GLY A 252 -20.96 2.79 -0.04
C GLY A 252 -21.68 3.09 -1.34
N VAL A 253 -21.76 4.38 -1.66
CA VAL A 253 -22.44 4.90 -2.84
C VAL A 253 -21.44 5.64 -3.72
N SER A 254 -21.56 5.46 -5.02
CA SER A 254 -20.86 6.26 -6.01
C SER A 254 -21.73 6.47 -7.25
N ASN A 255 -21.91 7.72 -7.66
CA ASN A 255 -22.73 8.07 -8.83
C ASN A 255 -24.12 7.41 -8.83
N GLY A 256 -24.80 7.43 -7.68
CA GLY A 256 -26.14 6.85 -7.49
C GLY A 256 -26.19 5.32 -7.46
N ARG A 257 -25.06 4.63 -7.54
CA ARG A 257 -24.96 3.15 -7.49
C ARG A 257 -24.45 2.70 -6.12
N VAL A 258 -24.95 1.53 -5.68
CA VAL A 258 -24.54 0.90 -4.42
C VAL A 258 -23.43 -0.09 -4.68
N TYR A 259 -22.38 -0.03 -3.85
CA TYR A 259 -21.22 -0.90 -3.93
C TYR A 259 -20.99 -1.64 -2.62
N VAL A 260 -20.43 -2.82 -2.72
CA VAL A 260 -19.88 -3.59 -1.59
C VAL A 260 -18.44 -3.96 -1.92
N GLU A 261 -17.57 -3.85 -0.93
CA GLU A 261 -16.20 -4.37 -0.97
C GLU A 261 -16.03 -5.38 0.14
N VAL A 262 -15.52 -6.56 -0.19
CA VAL A 262 -15.35 -7.67 0.74
C VAL A 262 -13.90 -8.13 0.71
N ASN A 263 -13.23 -8.01 1.84
CA ASN A 263 -11.84 -8.40 2.06
C ASN A 263 -11.80 -9.67 2.91
N LYS A 264 -11.12 -10.71 2.44
CA LYS A 264 -10.89 -11.92 3.23
C LYS A 264 -9.95 -11.59 4.39
N ASP A 265 -10.40 -11.81 5.63
CA ASP A 265 -9.59 -11.63 6.83
C ASP A 265 -9.36 -12.96 7.53
N SER A 266 -8.11 -13.43 7.52
CA SER A 266 -7.72 -14.72 8.12
C SER A 266 -7.84 -14.73 9.65
N ALA A 267 -7.85 -13.57 10.30
CA ALA A 267 -8.07 -13.46 11.75
C ALA A 267 -9.53 -13.66 12.15
N LEU A 268 -10.47 -13.53 11.21
CA LEU A 268 -11.92 -13.62 11.43
C LEU A 268 -12.49 -14.96 10.94
N ARG A 269 -12.09 -16.07 11.57
CA ARG A 269 -12.40 -17.45 11.10
C ARG A 269 -13.90 -17.77 11.00
N LYS A 270 -14.74 -17.24 11.90
CA LYS A 270 -16.19 -17.51 11.99
C LYS A 270 -17.04 -16.27 11.67
N PHE A 271 -16.53 -15.34 10.90
CA PHE A 271 -17.23 -14.10 10.59
C PHE A 271 -18.27 -14.29 9.49
N ASP A 272 -19.51 -13.88 9.75
CA ASP A 272 -20.56 -13.87 8.74
C ASP A 272 -20.50 -12.59 7.90
N TYR A 273 -19.82 -12.70 6.76
CA TYR A 273 -19.67 -11.60 5.81
C TYR A 273 -20.99 -11.12 5.20
N LEU A 274 -21.96 -12.06 5.01
CA LEU A 274 -23.24 -11.71 4.38
C LEU A 274 -24.14 -10.97 5.35
N ASP A 275 -24.23 -11.43 6.58
CA ASP A 275 -25.00 -10.77 7.63
C ASP A 275 -24.42 -9.38 7.93
N ASN A 276 -23.10 -9.28 8.04
CA ASN A 276 -22.43 -7.98 8.23
C ASN A 276 -22.72 -7.02 7.07
N ALA A 277 -22.65 -7.49 5.81
CA ALA A 277 -22.98 -6.67 4.65
C ALA A 277 -24.44 -6.18 4.68
N ARG A 278 -25.38 -7.05 5.05
CA ARG A 278 -26.81 -6.70 5.20
C ARG A 278 -27.00 -5.63 6.27
N THR A 279 -26.43 -5.84 7.44
CA THR A 279 -26.50 -4.90 8.57
C THR A 279 -25.97 -3.50 8.17
N LEU A 280 -24.82 -3.44 7.50
CA LEU A 280 -24.26 -2.19 7.03
C LEU A 280 -25.15 -1.48 5.99
N LEU A 281 -25.72 -2.24 5.05
CA LEU A 281 -26.63 -1.70 4.03
C LEU A 281 -27.94 -1.21 4.63
N GLN A 282 -28.52 -1.94 5.61
CA GLN A 282 -29.70 -1.52 6.34
C GLN A 282 -29.45 -0.25 7.14
N LYS A 283 -28.34 -0.18 7.89
CA LYS A 283 -27.93 1.00 8.66
C LYS A 283 -27.79 2.26 7.79
N LYS A 284 -27.36 2.09 6.53
CA LYS A 284 -27.24 3.19 5.55
C LYS A 284 -28.54 3.46 4.76
N GLY A 285 -29.61 2.70 4.95
CA GLY A 285 -30.85 2.81 4.16
C GLY A 285 -30.67 2.48 2.68
N LEU A 286 -29.78 1.55 2.39
CA LEU A 286 -29.41 1.16 1.01
C LEU A 286 -29.90 -0.22 0.60
N PHE A 287 -30.41 -1.02 1.55
CA PHE A 287 -30.72 -2.45 1.28
C PHE A 287 -31.78 -2.65 0.19
N ASP A 288 -32.82 -1.81 0.15
CA ASP A 288 -33.88 -1.86 -0.86
C ASP A 288 -33.41 -1.56 -2.29
N LYS A 289 -32.21 -0.97 -2.42
CA LYS A 289 -31.57 -0.64 -3.71
C LYS A 289 -30.60 -1.72 -4.18
N VAL A 290 -30.56 -2.88 -3.48
CA VAL A 290 -29.53 -3.91 -3.69
C VAL A 290 -30.09 -5.14 -4.40
N ASN A 291 -29.36 -5.60 -5.41
CA ASN A 291 -29.56 -6.94 -5.97
C ASN A 291 -28.90 -7.96 -5.05
N VAL A 292 -29.71 -8.72 -4.33
CA VAL A 292 -29.27 -9.71 -3.32
C VAL A 292 -28.38 -10.80 -3.93
N ASN A 293 -28.62 -11.20 -5.19
CA ASN A 293 -27.79 -12.20 -5.85
C ASN A 293 -26.38 -11.66 -6.17
N LYS A 294 -26.28 -10.40 -6.62
CA LYS A 294 -24.98 -9.73 -6.79
C LYS A 294 -24.25 -9.60 -5.46
N LEU A 295 -24.95 -9.25 -4.37
CA LEU A 295 -24.38 -9.18 -3.02
C LEU A 295 -23.84 -10.55 -2.56
N LYS A 296 -24.65 -11.61 -2.65
CA LYS A 296 -24.22 -12.97 -2.29
C LYS A 296 -22.98 -13.41 -3.09
N ARG A 297 -22.92 -13.08 -4.37
CA ARG A 297 -21.77 -13.37 -5.24
C ARG A 297 -20.53 -12.62 -4.76
N ALA A 298 -20.61 -11.32 -4.52
CA ALA A 298 -19.49 -10.49 -4.05
C ALA A 298 -18.93 -11.01 -2.70
N VAL A 299 -19.83 -11.40 -1.77
CA VAL A 299 -19.46 -11.98 -0.48
C VAL A 299 -18.77 -13.34 -0.64
N ARG A 300 -19.21 -14.18 -1.58
CA ARG A 300 -18.54 -15.46 -1.85
C ARG A 300 -17.16 -15.27 -2.47
N GLU A 301 -17.06 -14.37 -3.43
CA GLU A 301 -15.82 -14.14 -4.20
C GLU A 301 -14.73 -13.39 -3.40
N LYS A 302 -15.08 -12.47 -2.51
CA LYS A 302 -14.15 -11.68 -1.65
C LYS A 302 -12.97 -11.11 -2.43
N ARG A 303 -13.27 -10.40 -3.53
CA ARG A 303 -12.26 -9.89 -4.47
C ARG A 303 -11.41 -8.73 -3.96
N GLY A 304 -11.73 -8.13 -2.81
CA GLY A 304 -10.98 -7.03 -2.21
C GLY A 304 -11.11 -5.69 -2.95
N TYR A 305 -12.09 -5.53 -3.83
CA TYR A 305 -12.41 -4.27 -4.49
C TYR A 305 -13.92 -4.04 -4.61
N PRO A 306 -14.39 -2.78 -4.78
CA PRO A 306 -15.80 -2.46 -4.87
C PRO A 306 -16.50 -3.15 -6.04
N VAL A 307 -17.59 -3.85 -5.75
CA VAL A 307 -18.48 -4.50 -6.71
C VAL A 307 -19.81 -3.77 -6.71
N ASN A 308 -20.29 -3.37 -7.89
CA ASN A 308 -21.61 -2.77 -8.05
C ASN A 308 -22.71 -3.82 -7.80
N ILE A 309 -23.50 -3.59 -6.76
CA ILE A 309 -24.60 -4.47 -6.34
C ILE A 309 -25.98 -3.80 -6.51
N THR A 310 -26.05 -2.69 -7.24
CA THR A 310 -27.31 -1.97 -7.45
C THR A 310 -28.33 -2.88 -8.12
N LEU A 311 -29.58 -2.81 -7.62
CA LEU A 311 -30.73 -3.40 -8.26
C LEU A 311 -30.96 -2.65 -9.61
N THR A 312 -30.79 -3.34 -10.70
CA THR A 312 -31.21 -2.82 -12.02
C THR A 312 -32.68 -3.09 -12.20
N LYS A 313 -33.45 -2.06 -12.50
CA LYS A 313 -34.84 -2.19 -12.95
C LYS A 313 -34.90 -2.94 -14.27
#